data_f1cd91ed178ef8a2ea031845ab1181a1
#
_entry.id   f1cd91ed178ef8a2ea031845ab1181a1
#
_cell.length_a   1.000
_cell.length_b   1.000
_cell.length_c   1.000
_cell.angle_alpha   90.00
_cell.angle_beta   90.00
_cell.angle_gamma   90.00
#
_symmetry.space_group_name_H-M   'P 1'
#
loop_
_entity.id
_entity.type
_entity.pdbx_description
1 polymer ?
#
loop_
_entity_poly.entity_id
_entity_poly.type
_entity_poly.pdbx_seq_one_letter_code
_entity_poly.pdbx_strand_id
1 'polypeptide(L)'
;MTMEAQQARGAESWRANLARLEELGDVLTSHGLRTTLMTPTGRLPSLHVVNPSAAALAEDVYAGRGQDGLWWFWWSWAERIAAGEDLEGAATMIEHVLASGG
;
A
#
# COMPACT_ATOMS: atom_id res chain seq x y z
N MET A 1 31.62 -5.07 -2.00
CA MET A 1 30.86 -5.90 -2.94
C MET A 1 29.45 -6.23 -2.44
N THR A 2 29.33 -6.65 -1.20
CA THR A 2 28.03 -6.91 -0.61
C THR A 2 27.15 -5.66 -0.49
N MET A 3 27.76 -4.49 -0.29
CA MET A 3 27.00 -3.24 -0.16
C MET A 3 26.29 -2.85 -1.44
N GLU A 4 26.94 -3.03 -2.59
CA GLU A 4 26.32 -2.71 -3.88
C GLU A 4 25.13 -3.61 -4.17
N ALA A 5 25.26 -4.91 -3.88
CA ALA A 5 24.18 -5.86 -4.07
C ALA A 5 23.00 -5.53 -3.15
N GLN A 6 23.26 -5.14 -1.92
CA GLN A 6 22.23 -4.76 -0.97
C GLN A 6 21.50 -3.48 -1.40
N GLN A 7 22.26 -2.50 -1.90
CA GLN A 7 21.68 -1.26 -2.40
C GLN A 7 20.79 -1.51 -3.62
N ALA A 8 21.25 -2.38 -4.53
CA ALA A 8 20.46 -2.74 -5.70
C ALA A 8 19.17 -3.45 -5.30
N ARG A 9 19.23 -4.37 -4.35
CA ARG A 9 18.04 -5.07 -3.85
C ARG A 9 17.10 -4.11 -3.15
N GLY A 10 17.63 -3.17 -2.36
CA GLY A 10 16.83 -2.17 -1.69
C GLY A 10 16.09 -1.28 -2.68
N ALA A 11 16.78 -0.84 -3.74
CA ALA A 11 16.19 -0.02 -4.78
C ALA A 11 15.12 -0.79 -5.55
N GLU A 12 15.37 -2.07 -5.88
CA GLU A 12 14.39 -2.91 -6.56
C GLU A 12 13.14 -3.13 -5.71
N SER A 13 13.33 -3.42 -4.42
CA SER A 13 12.21 -3.61 -3.49
C SER A 13 11.40 -2.33 -3.35
N TRP A 14 12.07 -1.18 -3.26
CA TRP A 14 11.39 0.11 -3.14
C TRP A 14 10.55 0.40 -4.38
N ARG A 15 11.12 0.15 -5.57
CA ARG A 15 10.42 0.35 -6.84
C ARG A 15 9.23 -0.59 -6.99
N ALA A 16 9.41 -1.85 -6.60
CA ALA A 16 8.34 -2.83 -6.65
C ALA A 16 7.21 -2.47 -5.69
N ASN A 17 7.54 -2.01 -4.48
CA ASN A 17 6.55 -1.53 -3.52
C ASN A 17 5.77 -0.35 -4.10
N LEU A 18 6.49 0.59 -4.70
CA LEU A 18 5.90 1.79 -5.28
C LEU A 18 4.93 1.42 -6.41
N ALA A 19 5.36 0.53 -7.31
CA ALA A 19 4.53 0.10 -8.44
C ALA A 19 3.24 -0.57 -7.96
N ARG A 20 3.33 -1.42 -6.94
CA ARG A 20 2.15 -2.08 -6.36
C ARG A 20 1.18 -1.07 -5.75
N LEU A 21 1.72 -0.08 -5.04
CA LEU A 21 0.90 0.95 -4.43
C LEU A 21 0.24 1.85 -5.47
N GLU A 22 0.94 2.15 -6.57
CA GLU A 22 0.36 2.92 -7.67
C GLU A 22 -0.81 2.16 -8.31
N GLU A 23 -0.64 0.87 -8.56
CA GLU A 23 -1.71 0.04 -9.11
C GLU A 23 -2.92 0.01 -8.19
N LEU A 24 -2.68 -0.17 -6.89
CA LEU A 24 -3.75 -0.16 -5.90
C LEU A 24 -4.43 1.21 -5.84
N GLY A 25 -3.65 2.28 -5.92
CA GLY A 25 -4.18 3.64 -5.93
C GLY A 25 -5.15 3.88 -7.07
N ASP A 26 -4.83 3.37 -8.25
CA ASP A 26 -5.72 3.49 -9.42
C ASP A 26 -7.05 2.76 -9.19
N VAL A 27 -7.00 1.57 -8.61
CA VAL A 27 -8.21 0.80 -8.30
C VAL A 27 -9.05 1.51 -7.24
N LEU A 28 -8.41 1.99 -6.17
CA LEU A 28 -9.11 2.70 -5.10
C LEU A 28 -9.76 4.00 -5.61
N THR A 29 -9.07 4.71 -6.49
CA THR A 29 -9.61 5.93 -7.10
C THR A 29 -10.87 5.59 -7.93
N SER A 30 -10.85 4.47 -8.64
CA SER A 30 -12.03 4.02 -9.39
C SER A 30 -13.20 3.65 -8.47
N HIS A 31 -12.92 3.31 -7.21
CA HIS A 31 -13.93 3.03 -6.19
C HIS A 31 -14.40 4.30 -5.47
N GLY A 32 -13.90 5.46 -5.86
CA GLY A 32 -14.33 6.74 -5.29
C GLY A 32 -13.55 7.20 -4.07
N LEU A 33 -12.45 6.55 -3.74
CA LEU A 33 -11.59 6.97 -2.64
C LEU A 33 -10.51 7.91 -3.15
N ARG A 34 -9.95 8.74 -2.28
CA ARG A 34 -8.83 9.60 -2.61
C ARG A 34 -7.55 8.93 -2.15
N THR A 35 -6.54 8.96 -3.00
CA THR A 35 -5.25 8.35 -2.68
C THR A 35 -4.12 9.33 -2.93
N THR A 36 -3.12 9.29 -2.06
CA THR A 36 -1.90 10.07 -2.20
C THR A 36 -0.73 9.14 -1.95
N LEU A 37 0.16 9.04 -2.94
CA LEU A 37 1.36 8.24 -2.81
C LEU A 37 2.39 9.02 -2.01
N MET A 38 2.84 8.46 -0.90
CA MET A 38 3.80 9.08 -0.01
C MET A 38 5.16 8.41 -0.19
N THR A 39 6.16 9.21 -0.52
CA THR A 39 7.52 8.70 -0.77
C THR A 39 8.53 9.45 0.12
N PRO A 40 8.43 9.33 1.45
CA PRO A 40 9.34 10.05 2.32
C PRO A 40 10.77 9.53 2.20
N THR A 41 11.73 10.43 2.33
CA THR A 41 13.14 10.09 2.27
C THR A 41 13.52 9.15 3.41
N GLY A 42 14.19 8.05 3.08
CA GLY A 42 14.69 7.09 4.06
C GLY A 42 13.61 6.20 4.68
N ARG A 43 12.39 6.20 4.15
CA ARG A 43 11.31 5.36 4.63
C ARG A 43 10.66 4.61 3.47
N LEU A 44 9.90 3.57 3.79
CA LEU A 44 9.14 2.85 2.78
C LEU A 44 8.04 3.75 2.22
N PRO A 45 7.73 3.60 0.92
CA PRO A 45 6.59 4.29 0.36
C PRO A 45 5.28 3.78 0.96
N SER A 46 4.29 4.63 1.01
CA SER A 46 2.96 4.25 1.49
C SER A 46 1.91 4.93 0.63
N LEU A 47 0.70 4.40 0.67
CA LEU A 47 -0.45 4.98 0.01
C LEU A 47 -1.40 5.51 1.08
N HIS A 48 -1.58 6.81 1.12
CA HIS A 48 -2.52 7.45 2.05
C HIS A 48 -3.90 7.44 1.39
N VAL A 49 -4.85 6.77 2.02
CA VAL A 49 -6.20 6.59 1.46
C VAL A 49 -7.20 7.31 2.36
N VAL A 50 -8.03 8.14 1.75
CA VAL A 50 -9.01 8.94 2.46
C VAL A 50 -10.39 8.70 1.89
N ASN A 51 -11.38 8.54 2.77
CA ASN A 51 -12.77 8.54 2.37
C ASN A 51 -13.22 9.99 2.16
N PRO A 52 -13.55 10.41 0.92
CA PRO A 52 -13.90 11.81 0.66
C PRO A 52 -15.20 12.26 1.36
N SER A 53 -16.04 11.30 1.74
CA SER A 53 -17.29 11.61 2.47
C SER A 53 -17.07 11.77 3.97
N ALA A 54 -15.92 11.33 4.48
CA ALA A 54 -15.58 11.42 5.89
C ALA A 54 -14.05 11.49 6.02
N ALA A 55 -13.50 12.68 5.82
CA ALA A 55 -12.06 12.90 5.73
C ALA A 55 -11.28 12.46 6.97
N ALA A 56 -11.94 12.33 8.12
CA ALA A 56 -11.30 11.78 9.32
C ALA A 56 -11.02 10.27 9.20
N LEU A 57 -11.67 9.60 8.25
CA LEU A 57 -11.44 8.18 7.99
C LEU A 57 -10.36 8.06 6.92
N ALA A 58 -9.13 7.93 7.38
CA ALA A 58 -7.98 7.82 6.51
C ALA A 58 -7.00 6.81 7.10
N GLU A 59 -6.34 6.07 6.24
CA GLU A 59 -5.36 5.07 6.64
C GLU A 59 -4.22 5.01 5.65
N ASP A 60 -3.07 4.54 6.11
CA ASP A 60 -1.91 4.32 5.27
C ASP A 60 -1.76 2.84 4.96
N VAL A 61 -1.47 2.55 3.70
CA VAL A 61 -1.32 1.20 3.19
C VAL A 61 0.11 1.04 2.67
N TYR A 62 0.71 -0.09 2.99
CA TYR A 62 2.06 -0.45 2.56
C TYR A 62 2.00 -1.69 1.69
N ALA A 63 2.99 -1.86 0.83
CA ALA A 63 3.20 -3.09 0.07
C ALA A 63 4.54 -3.68 0.47
N GLY A 64 4.59 -4.99 0.62
CA GLY A 64 5.83 -5.65 1.00
C GLY A 64 5.68 -7.15 1.00
N ARG A 65 6.82 -7.83 1.12
CA ARG A 65 6.82 -9.29 1.16
C ARG A 65 6.54 -9.79 2.56
N GLY A 66 5.71 -10.83 2.65
CA GLY A 66 5.47 -11.53 3.90
C GLY A 66 6.55 -12.58 4.16
N GLN A 67 6.40 -13.30 5.26
CA GLN A 67 7.32 -14.40 5.61
C GLN A 67 7.29 -15.52 4.58
N ASP A 68 6.19 -15.66 3.85
CA ASP A 68 6.04 -16.61 2.76
C ASP A 68 6.77 -16.20 1.48
N GLY A 69 7.40 -15.02 1.45
CA GLY A 69 8.08 -14.48 0.29
C GLY A 69 7.17 -13.87 -0.76
N LEU A 70 5.89 -13.89 -0.52
CA LEU A 70 4.91 -13.32 -1.45
C LEU A 70 4.61 -11.87 -1.10
N TRP A 71 4.19 -11.11 -2.11
CA TRP A 71 3.80 -9.73 -1.92
C TRP A 71 2.41 -9.64 -1.32
N TRP A 72 2.28 -8.70 -0.33
CA TRP A 72 1.02 -8.43 0.36
C TRP A 72 0.84 -6.93 0.49
N PHE A 73 -0.41 -6.50 0.60
CA PHE A 73 -0.73 -5.18 1.08
C PHE A 73 -0.96 -5.26 2.59
N TRP A 74 -0.52 -4.21 3.29
CA TRP A 74 -0.49 -4.18 4.75
C TRP A 74 -1.05 -2.87 5.27
N TRP A 75 -1.76 -2.94 6.38
CA TRP A 75 -2.08 -1.75 7.15
C TRP A 75 -0.82 -1.24 7.87
N SER A 76 -0.87 0.05 8.31
CA SER A 76 0.26 0.63 9.06
C SER A 76 0.56 -0.08 10.38
N TRP A 77 -0.41 -0.82 10.92
CA TRP A 77 -0.21 -1.63 12.13
C TRP A 77 0.20 -3.07 11.83
N ALA A 78 0.72 -3.31 10.66
CA ALA A 78 1.31 -4.59 10.24
C ALA A 78 0.31 -5.75 10.10
N GLU A 79 -0.96 -5.46 9.89
CA GLU A 79 -1.96 -6.47 9.58
C GLU A 79 -2.12 -6.58 8.07
N ARG A 80 -2.24 -7.81 7.57
CA ARG A 80 -2.42 -8.05 6.13
C ARG A 80 -3.79 -7.61 5.65
N ILE A 81 -3.81 -7.02 4.46
CA ILE A 81 -5.05 -6.63 3.79
C ILE A 81 -5.43 -7.69 2.76
N ALA A 82 -4.55 -7.93 1.79
CA ALA A 82 -4.76 -8.87 0.70
C ALA A 82 -3.45 -9.15 0.00
N ALA A 83 -3.41 -10.21 -0.82
CA ALA A 83 -2.25 -10.51 -1.65
C ALA A 83 -1.96 -9.37 -2.63
N GLY A 84 -0.69 -9.16 -2.93
CA GLY A 84 -0.26 -8.04 -3.79
C GLY A 84 -0.79 -8.11 -5.22
N GLU A 85 -1.24 -9.26 -5.67
CA GLU A 85 -1.85 -9.42 -6.99
C GLU A 85 -3.38 -9.33 -6.95
N ASP A 86 -3.97 -9.30 -5.77
CA ASP A 86 -5.42 -9.19 -5.59
C ASP A 86 -5.81 -7.73 -5.30
N LEU A 87 -5.70 -6.91 -6.33
CA LEU A 87 -5.97 -5.46 -6.21
C LEU A 87 -7.42 -5.18 -5.84
N GLU A 88 -8.36 -5.89 -6.43
CA GLU A 88 -9.78 -5.70 -6.14
C GLU A 88 -10.13 -6.16 -4.72
N GLY A 89 -9.57 -7.26 -4.26
CA GLY A 89 -9.75 -7.71 -2.89
C GLY A 89 -9.19 -6.73 -1.89
N ALA A 90 -8.01 -6.18 -2.17
CA ALA A 90 -7.41 -5.14 -1.33
C ALA A 90 -8.30 -3.90 -1.29
N ALA A 91 -8.75 -3.43 -2.44
CA ALA A 91 -9.59 -2.25 -2.54
C ALA A 91 -10.92 -2.42 -1.78
N THR A 92 -11.54 -3.58 -1.92
CA THR A 92 -12.79 -3.89 -1.22
C THR A 92 -12.60 -3.85 0.30
N MET A 93 -11.51 -4.44 0.79
CA MET A 93 -11.22 -4.44 2.22
C MET A 93 -10.97 -3.02 2.74
N ILE A 94 -10.17 -2.25 2.01
CA ILE A 94 -9.85 -0.86 2.39
C ILE A 94 -11.12 -0.01 2.40
N GLU A 95 -11.92 -0.12 1.36
CA GLU A 95 -13.19 0.61 1.25
C GLU A 95 -14.11 0.26 2.42
N HIS A 96 -14.21 -1.01 2.77
CA HIS A 96 -15.03 -1.47 3.87
C HIS A 96 -14.59 -0.85 5.21
N VAL A 97 -13.28 -0.86 5.49
CA VAL A 97 -12.74 -0.31 6.73
C VAL A 97 -12.99 1.19 6.80
N LEU A 98 -12.78 1.92 5.71
CA LEU A 98 -12.95 3.36 5.70
C LEU A 98 -14.43 3.79 5.66
N ALA A 99 -15.31 2.93 5.16
CA ALA A 99 -16.75 3.22 5.15
C ALA A 99 -17.39 2.94 6.50
N SER A 100 -16.91 1.94 7.22
CA SER A 100 -17.51 1.46 8.46
C SER A 100 -16.87 2.04 9.73
N GLY A 101 -15.93 2.96 9.57
CA GLY A 101 -15.27 3.60 10.71
C GLY A 101 -16.17 4.53 11.51
N GLY A 102 -17.42 4.62 11.12
CA GLY A 102 -18.40 5.40 11.86
C GLY A 102 -19.18 4.56 12.83
#